data_4112211a888e60863c23822f45132c87
#
_entry.id   4112211a888e60863c23822f45132c87
#
_cell.length_a   1.000
_cell.length_b   1.000
_cell.length_c   1.000
_cell.angle_alpha   90.00
_cell.angle_beta   90.00
_cell.angle_gamma   90.00
#
_symmetry.space_group_name_H-M   'P 1'
#
loop_
_entity.id
_entity.type
_entity.pdbx_description
1 polymer ?
#
loop_
_entity_poly.entity_id
_entity_poly.type
_entity_poly.pdbx_seq_one_letter_code
_entity_poly.pdbx_strand_id
1 'polypeptide(L)'
;KDLRTGDTLCAEDAPIVLEAMDFPDPVIGIAVEPKTQKDMDKLSLGLQKLAEEDPTFTVKTDEETGQTVISGMGELHLEIIIDRLKREFKVECNQGRPQVSYKEAITKPVELREVYKKQTGGRGKFADIIVRVEPADDSFEGSGLQFVDEVKGGNIPREFIPSIQKGFATAMKNGVLAGYPLDRLKVTVIDGSFHPVDSDQLSFEVCAIQAFKKACEKAKPVLQEPIMKIEVVTPEESMGDVISDLNKRRGQVEGMESSRSGARIVKAKAPLAEMFGYVTALRTITSGRATSTMTFSHYAEVSTQIAKQVLTEVQGRVDLL
;
A
#
# COMPACT_ATOMS: atom_id res chain seq x y z
N LYS A 1 -10.28 -27.62 -5.50
CA LYS A 1 -11.31 -26.76 -4.89
C LYS A 1 -10.77 -25.38 -4.47
N ASP A 2 -9.46 -25.30 -4.19
CA ASP A 2 -8.83 -24.12 -3.61
C ASP A 2 -7.82 -23.44 -4.57
N LEU A 3 -8.16 -23.43 -5.87
CA LEU A 3 -7.36 -22.86 -6.93
C LEU A 3 -7.51 -21.34 -6.94
N ARG A 4 -6.38 -20.64 -7.03
CA ARG A 4 -6.33 -19.17 -7.11
C ARG A 4 -5.64 -18.73 -8.38
N THR A 5 -5.91 -17.51 -8.81
CA THR A 5 -5.18 -16.89 -9.92
C THR A 5 -3.70 -16.80 -9.58
N GLY A 6 -2.85 -17.32 -10.45
CA GLY A 6 -1.40 -17.43 -10.24
C GLY A 6 -0.91 -18.82 -9.84
N ASP A 7 -1.82 -19.74 -9.49
CA ASP A 7 -1.43 -21.12 -9.18
C ASP A 7 -1.00 -21.89 -10.43
N THR A 8 -0.02 -22.78 -10.27
CA THR A 8 0.42 -23.69 -11.32
C THR A 8 -0.31 -25.03 -11.18
N LEU A 9 -0.92 -25.48 -12.26
CA LEU A 9 -1.47 -26.83 -12.37
C LEU A 9 -0.47 -27.73 -13.10
N CYS A 10 -0.13 -28.87 -12.50
CA CYS A 10 0.74 -29.85 -13.09
C CYS A 10 0.25 -31.29 -12.82
N ALA A 11 0.81 -32.25 -13.54
CA ALA A 11 0.58 -33.66 -13.27
C ALA A 11 1.33 -34.11 -12.01
N GLU A 12 0.77 -35.05 -11.25
CA GLU A 12 1.37 -35.53 -9.99
C GLU A 12 2.73 -36.20 -10.20
N ASP A 13 2.91 -36.85 -11.33
CA ASP A 13 4.12 -37.57 -11.73
C ASP A 13 5.19 -36.67 -12.40
N ALA A 14 4.82 -35.41 -12.72
CA ALA A 14 5.71 -34.42 -13.30
C ALA A 14 5.52 -33.04 -12.68
N PRO A 15 5.88 -32.86 -11.40
CA PRO A 15 5.68 -31.58 -10.71
C PRO A 15 6.57 -30.49 -11.29
N ILE A 16 5.96 -29.40 -11.74
CA ILE A 16 6.63 -28.20 -12.24
C ILE A 16 5.92 -26.98 -11.66
N VAL A 17 6.66 -26.00 -11.19
CA VAL A 17 6.13 -24.70 -10.74
C VAL A 17 6.60 -23.66 -11.73
N LEU A 18 5.65 -22.95 -12.35
CA LEU A 18 5.93 -21.83 -13.23
C LEU A 18 6.28 -20.59 -12.41
N GLU A 19 6.89 -19.60 -13.06
CA GLU A 19 7.21 -18.31 -12.45
C GLU A 19 5.96 -17.67 -11.84
N ALA A 20 6.07 -17.19 -10.61
CA ALA A 20 4.99 -16.47 -9.94
C ALA A 20 4.76 -15.12 -10.61
N MET A 21 3.50 -14.73 -10.76
CA MET A 21 3.14 -13.39 -11.23
C MET A 21 3.20 -12.39 -10.07
N ASP A 22 3.86 -11.27 -10.29
CA ASP A 22 3.82 -10.14 -9.36
C ASP A 22 2.59 -9.28 -9.62
N PHE A 23 1.80 -9.09 -8.57
CA PHE A 23 0.62 -8.24 -8.61
C PHE A 23 0.89 -6.97 -7.79
N PRO A 24 0.59 -5.78 -8.35
CA PRO A 24 0.74 -4.53 -7.61
C PRO A 24 -0.25 -4.45 -6.44
N ASP A 25 0.15 -3.76 -5.38
CA ASP A 25 -0.72 -3.46 -4.25
C ASP A 25 -1.90 -2.59 -4.68
N PRO A 26 -3.08 -2.77 -4.09
CA PRO A 26 -4.22 -1.89 -4.30
C PRO A 26 -3.91 -0.43 -3.92
N VAL A 27 -4.43 0.52 -4.68
CA VAL A 27 -4.14 1.97 -4.53
C VAL A 27 -5.34 2.80 -4.09
N ILE A 28 -6.53 2.22 -4.07
CA ILE A 28 -7.78 2.87 -3.66
C ILE A 28 -8.61 1.91 -2.80
N GLY A 29 -9.28 2.45 -1.79
CA GLY A 29 -10.20 1.70 -0.94
C GLY A 29 -11.57 2.35 -0.82
N ILE A 30 -12.61 1.52 -0.70
CA ILE A 30 -14.00 1.94 -0.46
C ILE A 30 -14.56 1.10 0.67
N ALA A 31 -15.18 1.76 1.67
CA ALA A 31 -15.97 1.06 2.67
C ALA A 31 -17.28 0.59 2.06
N VAL A 32 -17.66 -0.66 2.32
CA VAL A 32 -18.91 -1.28 1.84
C VAL A 32 -19.68 -1.87 3.00
N GLU A 33 -21.00 -1.67 2.97
CA GLU A 33 -21.92 -2.22 3.95
C GLU A 33 -23.11 -2.85 3.21
N PRO A 34 -23.60 -4.05 3.62
CA PRO A 34 -24.80 -4.60 3.03
C PRO A 34 -26.01 -3.73 3.41
N LYS A 35 -26.96 -3.57 2.50
CA LYS A 35 -28.18 -2.82 2.80
C LYS A 35 -29.03 -3.49 3.88
N THR A 36 -28.91 -4.78 4.06
CA THR A 36 -29.62 -5.55 5.07
C THR A 36 -28.66 -6.42 5.88
N GLN A 37 -28.91 -6.54 7.19
CA GLN A 37 -28.09 -7.38 8.09
C GLN A 37 -28.06 -8.85 7.64
N LYS A 38 -29.15 -9.33 7.02
CA LYS A 38 -29.27 -10.71 6.52
C LYS A 38 -28.33 -11.03 5.36
N ASP A 39 -27.82 -10.02 4.68
CA ASP A 39 -26.92 -10.18 3.53
C ASP A 39 -25.44 -10.12 3.91
N MET A 40 -25.11 -9.98 5.22
CA MET A 40 -23.72 -9.91 5.70
C MET A 40 -22.93 -11.17 5.31
N ASP A 41 -23.51 -12.36 5.55
CA ASP A 41 -22.84 -13.62 5.21
C ASP A 41 -22.61 -13.78 3.70
N LYS A 42 -23.60 -13.35 2.91
CA LYS A 42 -23.49 -13.37 1.45
C LYS A 42 -22.46 -12.38 0.95
N LEU A 43 -22.38 -11.19 1.56
CA LEU A 43 -21.36 -10.19 1.25
C LEU A 43 -19.96 -10.76 1.52
N SER A 44 -19.76 -11.32 2.69
CA SER A 44 -18.47 -11.89 3.09
C SER A 44 -18.04 -13.02 2.15
N LEU A 45 -18.97 -13.94 1.81
CA LEU A 45 -18.71 -15.04 0.88
C LEU A 45 -18.43 -14.52 -0.54
N GLY A 46 -19.19 -13.54 -1.01
CA GLY A 46 -19.01 -12.94 -2.34
C GLY A 46 -17.68 -12.25 -2.46
N LEU A 47 -17.31 -11.44 -1.46
CA LEU A 47 -16.03 -10.73 -1.41
C LEU A 47 -14.84 -11.70 -1.36
N GLN A 48 -14.95 -12.77 -0.57
CA GLN A 48 -13.90 -13.79 -0.50
C GLN A 48 -13.67 -14.45 -1.87
N LYS A 49 -14.73 -14.87 -2.54
CA LYS A 49 -14.64 -15.50 -3.86
C LYS A 49 -14.03 -14.56 -4.92
N LEU A 50 -14.44 -13.29 -4.91
CA LEU A 50 -13.87 -12.30 -5.82
C LEU A 50 -12.39 -12.04 -5.56
N ALA A 51 -11.96 -12.04 -4.29
CA ALA A 51 -10.56 -11.91 -3.91
C ALA A 51 -9.71 -13.14 -4.29
N GLU A 52 -10.30 -14.34 -4.32
CA GLU A 52 -9.62 -15.55 -4.83
C GLU A 52 -9.39 -15.52 -6.34
N GLU A 53 -10.30 -14.87 -7.09
CA GLU A 53 -10.19 -14.70 -8.55
C GLU A 53 -9.20 -13.59 -8.94
N ASP A 54 -9.16 -12.51 -8.17
CA ASP A 54 -8.39 -11.30 -8.49
C ASP A 54 -7.39 -10.97 -7.38
N PRO A 55 -6.10 -11.26 -7.56
CA PRO A 55 -5.05 -10.96 -6.58
C PRO A 55 -4.81 -9.47 -6.34
N THR A 56 -5.27 -8.58 -7.25
CA THR A 56 -5.17 -7.13 -7.10
C THR A 56 -6.31 -6.53 -6.28
N PHE A 57 -7.28 -7.35 -5.91
CA PHE A 57 -8.42 -7.00 -5.07
C PHE A 57 -8.23 -7.55 -3.66
N THR A 58 -8.36 -6.71 -2.65
CA THR A 58 -8.25 -7.11 -1.25
C THR A 58 -9.45 -6.67 -0.43
N VAL A 59 -9.74 -7.46 0.60
CA VAL A 59 -10.82 -7.19 1.55
C VAL A 59 -10.24 -7.16 2.95
N LYS A 60 -10.51 -6.10 3.69
CA LYS A 60 -10.12 -5.96 5.10
C LYS A 60 -11.32 -5.49 5.91
N THR A 61 -11.49 -6.07 7.08
CA THR A 61 -12.43 -5.53 8.08
C THR A 61 -11.62 -4.69 9.05
N ASP A 62 -12.04 -3.45 9.23
CA ASP A 62 -11.49 -2.56 10.23
C ASP A 62 -11.97 -3.03 11.61
N GLU A 63 -11.03 -3.39 12.48
CA GLU A 63 -11.32 -3.94 13.81
C GLU A 63 -11.92 -2.90 14.76
N GLU A 64 -11.63 -1.61 14.56
CA GLU A 64 -12.12 -0.52 15.40
C GLU A 64 -13.54 -0.10 15.00
N THR A 65 -13.79 0.03 13.71
CA THR A 65 -15.08 0.52 13.19
C THR A 65 -16.03 -0.59 12.78
N GLY A 66 -15.54 -1.82 12.61
CA GLY A 66 -16.28 -2.96 12.08
C GLY A 66 -16.64 -2.84 10.59
N GLN A 67 -16.13 -1.80 9.91
CA GLN A 67 -16.39 -1.58 8.50
C GLN A 67 -15.60 -2.55 7.62
N THR A 68 -16.23 -3.05 6.58
CA THR A 68 -15.55 -3.81 5.53
C THR A 68 -15.05 -2.84 4.45
N VAL A 69 -13.73 -2.82 4.25
CA VAL A 69 -13.07 -2.01 3.22
C VAL A 69 -12.61 -2.94 2.10
N ILE A 70 -13.05 -2.64 0.89
CA ILE A 70 -12.56 -3.27 -0.33
C ILE A 70 -11.54 -2.37 -0.99
N SER A 71 -10.43 -2.93 -1.46
CA SER A 71 -9.35 -2.18 -2.09
C SER A 71 -8.98 -2.78 -3.45
N GLY A 72 -8.67 -1.92 -4.40
CA GLY A 72 -8.37 -2.31 -5.78
C GLY A 72 -7.50 -1.29 -6.51
N MET A 73 -7.35 -1.48 -7.82
CA MET A 73 -6.42 -0.71 -8.66
C MET A 73 -7.00 0.59 -9.23
N GLY A 74 -8.27 0.89 -8.96
CA GLY A 74 -8.92 2.11 -9.42
C GLY A 74 -10.42 2.10 -9.18
N GLU A 75 -11.05 3.25 -9.43
CA GLU A 75 -12.49 3.46 -9.20
C GLU A 75 -13.33 2.48 -10.01
N LEU A 76 -13.07 2.36 -11.32
CA LEU A 76 -13.78 1.43 -12.20
C LEU A 76 -13.62 -0.04 -11.77
N HIS A 77 -12.44 -0.41 -11.29
CA HIS A 77 -12.20 -1.76 -10.77
C HIS A 77 -13.15 -2.08 -9.60
N LEU A 78 -13.26 -1.18 -8.64
CA LEU A 78 -14.15 -1.37 -7.50
C LEU A 78 -15.63 -1.30 -7.88
N GLU A 79 -16.01 -0.45 -8.84
CA GLU A 79 -17.37 -0.41 -9.38
C GLU A 79 -17.77 -1.74 -10.02
N ILE A 80 -16.86 -2.37 -10.79
CA ILE A 80 -17.09 -3.70 -11.38
C ILE A 80 -17.27 -4.76 -10.29
N ILE A 81 -16.44 -4.74 -9.24
CA ILE A 81 -16.56 -5.67 -8.11
C ILE A 81 -17.93 -5.54 -7.43
N ILE A 82 -18.38 -4.32 -7.17
CA ILE A 82 -19.67 -4.05 -6.54
C ILE A 82 -20.84 -4.48 -7.45
N ASP A 83 -20.73 -4.24 -8.74
CA ASP A 83 -21.72 -4.69 -9.71
C ASP A 83 -21.79 -6.22 -9.79
N ARG A 84 -20.66 -6.92 -9.73
CA ARG A 84 -20.59 -8.38 -9.65
C ARG A 84 -21.22 -8.90 -8.35
N LEU A 85 -20.99 -8.27 -7.19
CA LEU A 85 -21.67 -8.62 -5.94
C LEU A 85 -23.19 -8.58 -6.10
N LYS A 86 -23.72 -7.55 -6.74
CA LYS A 86 -25.15 -7.42 -6.99
C LYS A 86 -25.67 -8.48 -7.97
N ARG A 87 -24.98 -8.69 -9.08
CA ARG A 87 -25.46 -9.60 -10.15
C ARG A 87 -25.28 -11.08 -9.81
N GLU A 88 -24.10 -11.46 -9.30
CA GLU A 88 -23.75 -12.87 -9.08
C GLU A 88 -24.18 -13.35 -7.69
N PHE A 89 -23.98 -12.54 -6.65
CA PHE A 89 -24.24 -12.91 -5.26
C PHE A 89 -25.57 -12.37 -4.71
N LYS A 90 -26.28 -11.54 -5.48
CA LYS A 90 -27.56 -10.92 -5.09
C LYS A 90 -27.45 -10.11 -3.81
N VAL A 91 -26.33 -9.38 -3.63
CA VAL A 91 -26.07 -8.50 -2.51
C VAL A 91 -25.99 -7.06 -2.98
N GLU A 92 -26.79 -6.19 -2.40
CA GLU A 92 -26.71 -4.75 -2.60
C GLU A 92 -25.96 -4.10 -1.42
N CYS A 93 -25.01 -3.23 -1.75
CA CYS A 93 -24.16 -2.55 -0.76
C CYS A 93 -24.37 -1.03 -0.80
N ASN A 94 -24.30 -0.41 0.37
CA ASN A 94 -24.00 1.00 0.49
C ASN A 94 -22.48 1.19 0.38
N GLN A 95 -22.08 2.28 -0.27
CA GLN A 95 -20.67 2.59 -0.55
C GLN A 95 -20.28 3.89 0.15
N GLY A 96 -19.12 3.88 0.80
CA GLY A 96 -18.48 5.08 1.29
C GLY A 96 -17.80 5.88 0.16
N ARG A 97 -17.15 6.97 0.51
CA ARG A 97 -16.32 7.72 -0.46
C ARG A 97 -15.03 6.96 -0.73
N PRO A 98 -14.57 6.86 -2.00
CA PRO A 98 -13.28 6.31 -2.31
C PRO A 98 -12.16 7.05 -1.61
N GLN A 99 -11.18 6.32 -1.08
CA GLN A 99 -10.02 6.86 -0.39
C GLN A 99 -8.75 6.35 -1.03
N VAL A 100 -7.82 7.26 -1.28
CA VAL A 100 -6.50 6.93 -1.80
C VAL A 100 -5.69 6.23 -0.71
N SER A 101 -5.00 5.17 -1.09
CA SER A 101 -4.07 4.48 -0.21
C SER A 101 -2.72 5.20 -0.22
N TYR A 102 -2.52 6.09 0.74
CA TYR A 102 -1.22 6.73 0.96
C TYR A 102 -0.20 5.74 1.54
N LYS A 103 1.07 6.02 1.35
CA LYS A 103 2.19 5.35 2.00
C LYS A 103 3.10 6.37 2.67
N GLU A 104 3.92 5.91 3.59
CA GLU A 104 4.99 6.72 4.17
C GLU A 104 6.34 6.19 3.68
N ALA A 105 7.34 7.06 3.69
CA ALA A 105 8.73 6.71 3.40
C ALA A 105 9.66 7.57 4.25
N ILE A 106 10.86 7.09 4.50
CA ILE A 106 11.93 7.89 5.10
C ILE A 106 12.88 8.40 4.03
N THR A 107 13.52 9.54 4.28
CA THR A 107 14.39 10.19 3.30
C THR A 107 15.85 10.28 3.74
N LYS A 108 16.14 9.98 5.02
CA LYS A 108 17.50 10.07 5.58
C LYS A 108 17.86 8.81 6.35
N PRO A 109 19.13 8.39 6.29
CA PRO A 109 19.62 7.33 7.15
C PRO A 109 19.70 7.82 8.61
N VAL A 110 19.36 6.90 9.53
CA VAL A 110 19.49 7.10 10.97
C VAL A 110 20.09 5.85 11.59
N GLU A 111 21.12 6.05 12.40
CA GLU A 111 21.70 5.00 13.23
C GLU A 111 21.33 5.28 14.68
N LEU A 112 20.86 4.27 15.39
CA LEU A 112 20.52 4.38 16.80
C LEU A 112 20.74 3.06 17.53
N ARG A 113 20.92 3.19 18.85
CA ARG A 113 20.84 2.09 19.81
C ARG A 113 19.51 2.15 20.52
N GLU A 114 18.83 1.04 20.60
CA GLU A 114 17.60 0.87 21.38
C GLU A 114 17.78 -0.25 22.39
N VAL A 115 17.42 0.03 23.64
CA VAL A 115 17.44 -0.95 24.74
C VAL A 115 16.03 -1.11 25.29
N TYR A 116 15.52 -2.31 25.19
CA TYR A 116 14.26 -2.71 25.84
C TYR A 116 14.60 -3.43 27.16
N LYS A 117 14.23 -2.82 28.28
CA LYS A 117 14.39 -3.41 29.61
C LYS A 117 13.11 -3.28 30.41
N LYS A 118 12.61 -4.39 30.90
CA LYS A 118 11.45 -4.42 31.79
C LYS A 118 11.72 -5.42 32.91
N GLN A 119 11.50 -5.00 34.15
CA GLN A 119 11.70 -5.83 35.32
C GLN A 119 10.48 -5.66 36.25
N THR A 120 9.74 -6.74 36.43
CA THR A 120 8.52 -6.77 37.25
C THR A 120 8.56 -8.03 38.08
N GLY A 121 9.24 -8.02 39.25
CA GLY A 121 9.16 -9.07 40.29
C GLY A 121 9.25 -10.52 39.76
N GLY A 122 10.34 -10.92 39.12
CA GLY A 122 10.56 -12.25 38.54
C GLY A 122 11.53 -12.19 37.35
N ARG A 123 11.35 -13.08 36.35
CA ARG A 123 12.14 -13.07 35.13
C ARG A 123 11.90 -11.74 34.37
N GLY A 124 12.95 -10.97 34.16
CA GLY A 124 12.94 -9.71 33.44
C GLY A 124 12.79 -9.89 31.91
N LYS A 125 12.80 -8.79 31.22
CA LYS A 125 12.86 -8.70 29.76
C LYS A 125 14.02 -7.81 29.38
N PHE A 126 14.86 -8.25 28.44
CA PHE A 126 16.01 -7.48 27.97
C PHE A 126 16.29 -7.72 26.49
N ALA A 127 16.46 -6.65 25.75
CA ALA A 127 16.99 -6.66 24.40
C ALA A 127 17.75 -5.34 24.13
N ASP A 128 18.82 -5.42 23.41
CA ASP A 128 19.67 -4.28 23.06
C ASP A 128 20.15 -4.45 21.63
N ILE A 129 19.79 -3.52 20.78
CA ILE A 129 20.14 -3.53 19.35
C ILE A 129 20.70 -2.19 18.91
N ILE A 130 21.70 -2.22 18.03
CA ILE A 130 22.21 -1.08 17.28
C ILE A 130 21.83 -1.31 15.82
N VAL A 131 21.06 -0.40 15.27
CA VAL A 131 20.53 -0.52 13.91
C VAL A 131 20.78 0.75 13.13
N ARG A 132 20.99 0.57 11.81
CA ARG A 132 20.91 1.62 10.81
C ARG A 132 19.63 1.43 10.03
N VAL A 133 18.84 2.48 9.96
CA VAL A 133 17.57 2.53 9.25
C VAL A 133 17.70 3.57 8.14
N GLU A 134 17.46 3.17 6.91
CA GLU A 134 17.65 4.01 5.73
C GLU A 134 16.67 3.62 4.62
N PRO A 135 16.45 4.46 3.57
CA PRO A 135 15.70 4.05 2.41
C PRO A 135 16.30 2.79 1.79
N ALA A 136 15.46 1.88 1.27
CA ALA A 136 15.95 0.69 0.58
C ALA A 136 16.81 1.06 -0.63
N ASP A 137 17.77 0.19 -0.95
CA ASP A 137 18.64 0.38 -2.10
C ASP A 137 17.85 0.44 -3.40
N ASP A 138 18.30 1.21 -4.40
CA ASP A 138 17.65 1.31 -5.70
C ASP A 138 17.56 -0.05 -6.41
N SER A 139 18.54 -0.93 -6.17
CA SER A 139 18.58 -2.30 -6.68
C SER A 139 17.65 -3.27 -5.96
N PHE A 140 17.05 -2.86 -4.84
CA PHE A 140 16.11 -3.70 -4.12
C PHE A 140 14.80 -3.82 -4.90
N GLU A 141 14.54 -5.00 -5.42
CA GLU A 141 13.32 -5.29 -6.16
C GLU A 141 12.14 -5.54 -5.19
N GLY A 142 11.00 -4.96 -5.52
CA GLY A 142 9.77 -5.11 -4.75
C GLY A 142 9.56 -4.04 -3.69
N SER A 143 8.56 -4.30 -2.87
CA SER A 143 8.15 -3.48 -1.73
C SER A 143 8.59 -4.12 -0.41
N GLY A 144 8.54 -3.36 0.66
CA GLY A 144 8.72 -3.87 2.01
C GLY A 144 10.11 -3.68 2.59
N LEU A 145 10.55 -4.65 3.39
CA LEU A 145 11.74 -4.58 4.22
C LEU A 145 12.95 -5.25 3.55
N GLN A 146 14.00 -4.48 3.33
CA GLN A 146 15.34 -4.98 3.04
C GLN A 146 16.09 -5.13 4.37
N PHE A 147 16.33 -6.38 4.79
CA PHE A 147 16.95 -6.66 6.08
C PHE A 147 18.37 -7.20 5.89
N VAL A 148 19.32 -6.60 6.64
CA VAL A 148 20.75 -6.97 6.61
C VAL A 148 21.22 -7.25 8.02
N ASP A 149 21.92 -8.36 8.23
CA ASP A 149 22.56 -8.74 9.48
C ASP A 149 24.09 -8.58 9.34
N GLU A 150 24.63 -7.60 10.07
CA GLU A 150 26.09 -7.35 10.15
C GLU A 150 26.66 -7.69 11.55
N VAL A 151 25.86 -8.32 12.43
CA VAL A 151 26.30 -8.65 13.80
C VAL A 151 27.48 -9.59 13.78
N LYS A 152 28.55 -9.22 14.48
CA LYS A 152 29.78 -10.01 14.60
C LYS A 152 29.93 -10.55 16.03
N GLY A 153 30.68 -11.64 16.18
CA GLY A 153 31.07 -12.17 17.49
C GLY A 153 29.96 -12.82 18.31
N GLY A 154 28.73 -12.95 17.77
CA GLY A 154 27.62 -13.55 18.51
C GLY A 154 27.05 -12.67 19.63
N ASN A 155 27.29 -11.35 19.58
CA ASN A 155 26.77 -10.38 20.54
C ASN A 155 25.25 -10.40 20.65
N ILE A 156 24.57 -10.70 19.52
CA ILE A 156 23.17 -11.10 19.50
C ILE A 156 23.13 -12.55 19.01
N PRO A 157 22.57 -13.50 19.77
CA PRO A 157 22.38 -14.86 19.31
C PRO A 157 21.57 -14.94 18.03
N ARG A 158 21.97 -15.80 17.09
CA ARG A 158 21.36 -15.93 15.77
C ARG A 158 19.85 -16.23 15.82
N GLU A 159 19.37 -16.88 16.88
CA GLU A 159 17.98 -17.19 17.11
C GLU A 159 17.09 -15.95 17.31
N PHE A 160 17.67 -14.80 17.70
CA PHE A 160 16.94 -13.53 17.90
C PHE A 160 16.91 -12.63 16.66
N ILE A 161 17.77 -12.84 15.67
CA ILE A 161 17.81 -12.03 14.44
C ILE A 161 16.48 -12.08 13.67
N PRO A 162 15.83 -13.25 13.46
CA PRO A 162 14.51 -13.30 12.84
C PRO A 162 13.43 -12.52 13.60
N SER A 163 13.54 -12.44 14.93
CA SER A 163 12.60 -11.68 15.77
C SER A 163 12.76 -10.17 15.57
N ILE A 164 13.98 -9.68 15.37
CA ILE A 164 14.26 -8.28 15.04
C ILE A 164 13.64 -7.96 13.66
N GLN A 165 13.88 -8.80 12.67
CA GLN A 165 13.30 -8.66 11.33
C GLN A 165 11.78 -8.62 11.37
N LYS A 166 11.16 -9.54 12.11
CA LYS A 166 9.71 -9.60 12.31
C LYS A 166 9.18 -8.34 12.98
N GLY A 167 9.88 -7.81 13.98
CA GLY A 167 9.52 -6.57 14.67
C GLY A 167 9.48 -5.38 13.72
N PHE A 168 10.49 -5.19 12.89
CA PHE A 168 10.52 -4.15 11.86
C PHE A 168 9.42 -4.35 10.81
N ALA A 169 9.23 -5.56 10.31
CA ALA A 169 8.17 -5.87 9.34
C ALA A 169 6.76 -5.58 9.88
N THR A 170 6.53 -5.87 11.16
CA THR A 170 5.26 -5.58 11.83
C THR A 170 5.07 -4.06 12.02
N ALA A 171 6.12 -3.36 12.46
CA ALA A 171 6.07 -1.92 12.69
C ALA A 171 5.84 -1.11 11.41
N MET A 172 6.37 -1.58 10.26
CA MET A 172 6.20 -0.93 8.96
C MET A 172 4.74 -0.82 8.50
N LYS A 173 3.84 -1.61 9.04
CA LYS A 173 2.39 -1.54 8.71
C LYS A 173 1.76 -0.24 9.17
N ASN A 174 2.33 0.43 10.16
CA ASN A 174 1.86 1.67 10.73
C ASN A 174 3.01 2.69 10.78
N GLY A 175 3.02 3.64 9.85
CA GLY A 175 4.03 4.69 9.79
C GLY A 175 3.88 5.71 10.92
N VAL A 176 4.88 6.56 11.03
CA VAL A 176 5.02 7.52 12.17
C VAL A 176 4.36 8.87 11.93
N LEU A 177 3.94 9.20 10.69
CA LEU A 177 3.27 10.46 10.36
C LEU A 177 1.77 10.41 10.57
N ALA A 178 1.11 9.49 9.91
CA ALA A 178 -0.35 9.37 9.87
C ALA A 178 -0.83 7.91 10.03
N GLY A 179 0.07 7.00 10.31
CA GLY A 179 -0.23 5.57 10.43
C GLY A 179 -0.36 4.83 9.11
N TYR A 180 -0.01 5.46 7.99
CA TYR A 180 0.01 4.76 6.70
C TYR A 180 1.20 3.79 6.62
N PRO A 181 1.10 2.68 5.86
CA PRO A 181 2.19 1.75 5.73
C PRO A 181 3.46 2.43 5.22
N LEU A 182 4.59 2.12 5.85
CA LEU A 182 5.91 2.56 5.39
C LEU A 182 6.48 1.50 4.46
N ASP A 183 6.99 1.92 3.31
CA ASP A 183 7.49 1.03 2.26
C ASP A 183 8.97 1.29 1.96
N ARG A 184 9.64 0.28 1.37
CA ARG A 184 11.02 0.34 0.91
C ARG A 184 12.00 0.82 1.99
N LEU A 185 12.00 0.11 3.12
CA LEU A 185 12.88 0.37 4.26
C LEU A 185 14.03 -0.62 4.26
N LYS A 186 15.25 -0.14 4.42
CA LYS A 186 16.44 -0.95 4.70
C LYS A 186 16.80 -0.84 6.17
N VAL A 187 16.91 -1.97 6.83
CA VAL A 187 17.37 -2.09 8.21
C VAL A 187 18.60 -2.96 8.26
N THR A 188 19.69 -2.40 8.75
CA THR A 188 20.93 -3.13 9.01
C THR A 188 21.11 -3.25 10.53
N VAL A 189 21.13 -4.47 11.04
CA VAL A 189 21.49 -4.74 12.43
C VAL A 189 23.00 -4.80 12.53
N ILE A 190 23.60 -3.80 13.23
CA ILE A 190 25.04 -3.62 13.30
C ILE A 190 25.63 -4.38 14.47
N ASP A 191 25.02 -4.24 15.64
CA ASP A 191 25.48 -4.84 16.89
C ASP A 191 24.36 -4.85 17.94
N GLY A 192 24.67 -5.31 19.13
CA GLY A 192 23.75 -5.31 20.27
C GLY A 192 24.28 -6.14 21.42
N SER A 193 23.41 -6.47 22.35
CA SER A 193 23.72 -7.37 23.45
C SER A 193 22.47 -8.11 23.91
N PHE A 194 22.70 -9.20 24.66
CA PHE A 194 21.64 -9.98 25.26
C PHE A 194 21.94 -10.30 26.71
N HIS A 195 20.92 -10.68 27.46
CA HIS A 195 21.04 -11.17 28.82
C HIS A 195 20.67 -12.65 28.87
N PRO A 196 21.51 -13.55 29.44
CA PRO A 196 21.29 -15.00 29.37
C PRO A 196 19.95 -15.48 29.90
N VAL A 197 19.34 -14.74 30.86
CA VAL A 197 18.08 -15.12 31.51
C VAL A 197 16.90 -14.31 31.01
N ASP A 198 17.10 -13.00 30.77
CA ASP A 198 16.02 -12.04 30.51
C ASP A 198 15.79 -11.75 29.01
N SER A 199 16.64 -12.27 28.13
CA SER A 199 16.45 -12.15 26.69
C SER A 199 15.60 -13.29 26.15
N ASP A 200 14.65 -12.92 25.31
CA ASP A 200 13.83 -13.83 24.54
C ASP A 200 13.43 -13.20 23.18
N GLN A 201 12.83 -14.00 22.31
CA GLN A 201 12.40 -13.57 20.99
C GLN A 201 11.44 -12.37 21.04
N LEU A 202 10.49 -12.38 21.97
CA LEU A 202 9.52 -11.29 22.13
C LEU A 202 10.20 -9.99 22.57
N SER A 203 11.21 -10.04 23.43
CA SER A 203 11.95 -8.86 23.86
C SER A 203 12.66 -8.18 22.69
N PHE A 204 13.27 -8.96 21.80
CA PHE A 204 13.91 -8.44 20.58
C PHE A 204 12.88 -7.91 19.55
N GLU A 205 11.72 -8.55 19.40
CA GLU A 205 10.64 -8.07 18.56
C GLU A 205 10.12 -6.69 19.04
N VAL A 206 9.84 -6.56 20.34
CA VAL A 206 9.42 -5.28 20.95
C VAL A 206 10.49 -4.21 20.82
N CYS A 207 11.77 -4.57 21.08
CA CYS A 207 12.89 -3.65 20.93
C CYS A 207 12.99 -3.12 19.49
N ALA A 208 12.82 -3.99 18.49
CA ALA A 208 12.82 -3.62 17.08
C ALA A 208 11.68 -2.66 16.73
N ILE A 209 10.47 -2.88 17.25
CA ILE A 209 9.31 -1.98 17.05
C ILE A 209 9.60 -0.59 17.65
N GLN A 210 10.19 -0.52 18.84
CA GLN A 210 10.58 0.75 19.47
C GLN A 210 11.68 1.47 18.67
N ALA A 211 12.67 0.72 18.21
CA ALA A 211 13.76 1.24 17.37
C ALA A 211 13.21 1.82 16.06
N PHE A 212 12.29 1.11 15.40
CA PHE A 212 11.63 1.58 14.20
C PHE A 212 10.98 2.95 14.41
N LYS A 213 10.14 3.09 15.43
CA LYS A 213 9.44 4.34 15.72
C LYS A 213 10.42 5.49 15.89
N LYS A 214 11.40 5.34 16.78
CA LYS A 214 12.40 6.37 17.07
C LYS A 214 13.29 6.73 15.87
N ALA A 215 13.66 5.74 15.05
CA ALA A 215 14.46 5.95 13.86
C ALA A 215 13.68 6.69 12.78
N CYS A 216 12.47 6.23 12.47
CA CYS A 216 11.65 6.82 11.42
C CYS A 216 11.22 8.25 11.73
N GLU A 217 10.94 8.59 13.00
CA GLU A 217 10.68 9.97 13.42
C GLU A 217 11.85 10.93 13.13
N LYS A 218 13.10 10.43 13.24
CA LYS A 218 14.32 11.21 12.98
C LYS A 218 14.76 11.20 11.51
N ALA A 219 14.27 10.23 10.74
CA ALA A 219 14.68 9.98 9.36
C ALA A 219 13.98 10.87 8.32
N LYS A 220 13.36 11.98 8.72
CA LYS A 220 12.53 12.86 7.88
C LYS A 220 11.49 12.06 7.11
N PRO A 221 10.48 11.54 7.79
CA PRO A 221 9.41 10.81 7.14
C PRO A 221 8.60 11.73 6.22
N VAL A 222 8.16 11.19 5.08
CA VAL A 222 7.36 11.87 4.07
C VAL A 222 6.15 11.04 3.71
N LEU A 223 5.07 11.69 3.26
CA LEU A 223 3.90 11.07 2.73
C LEU A 223 4.04 10.87 1.23
N GLN A 224 3.63 9.72 0.72
CA GLN A 224 3.64 9.37 -0.69
C GLN A 224 2.21 9.05 -1.17
N GLU A 225 1.91 9.48 -2.40
CA GLU A 225 0.65 9.21 -3.08
C GLU A 225 0.86 8.35 -4.33
N PRO A 226 -0.14 7.54 -4.72
CA PRO A 226 -0.06 6.76 -5.96
C PRO A 226 -0.21 7.67 -7.17
N ILE A 227 0.72 7.51 -8.12
CA ILE A 227 0.72 8.18 -9.41
C ILE A 227 0.24 7.20 -10.46
N MET A 228 -0.72 7.62 -11.26
CA MET A 228 -1.32 6.84 -12.34
C MET A 228 -0.74 7.24 -13.68
N LYS A 229 -0.47 6.25 -14.51
CA LYS A 229 -0.18 6.41 -15.94
C LYS A 229 -1.51 6.46 -16.68
N ILE A 230 -1.70 7.52 -17.46
CA ILE A 230 -2.93 7.79 -18.17
C ILE A 230 -2.62 7.86 -19.66
N GLU A 231 -3.45 7.20 -20.45
CA GLU A 231 -3.43 7.29 -21.89
C GLU A 231 -4.83 7.66 -22.37
N VAL A 232 -4.92 8.77 -23.10
CA VAL A 232 -6.19 9.28 -23.65
C VAL A 232 -6.12 9.26 -25.16
N VAL A 233 -7.06 8.57 -25.77
CA VAL A 233 -7.26 8.60 -27.23
C VAL A 233 -8.40 9.58 -27.53
N THR A 234 -8.09 10.68 -28.21
CA THR A 234 -9.00 11.82 -28.42
C THR A 234 -8.95 12.33 -29.86
N PRO A 235 -10.04 12.93 -30.39
CA PRO A 235 -9.97 13.71 -31.59
C PRO A 235 -8.99 14.87 -31.44
N GLU A 236 -8.34 15.25 -32.52
CA GLU A 236 -7.35 16.35 -32.52
C GLU A 236 -7.94 17.66 -32.00
N GLU A 237 -9.17 17.99 -32.35
CA GLU A 237 -9.87 19.20 -31.92
C GLU A 237 -10.09 19.29 -30.40
N SER A 238 -10.18 18.16 -29.70
CA SER A 238 -10.38 18.13 -28.25
C SER A 238 -9.06 17.99 -27.46
N MET A 239 -7.94 17.79 -28.13
CA MET A 239 -6.64 17.53 -27.49
C MET A 239 -6.22 18.65 -26.52
N GLY A 240 -6.43 19.93 -26.93
CA GLY A 240 -6.09 21.06 -26.06
C GLY A 240 -6.87 21.10 -24.76
N ASP A 241 -8.16 20.80 -24.81
CA ASP A 241 -9.02 20.76 -23.64
C ASP A 241 -8.67 19.56 -22.72
N VAL A 242 -8.34 18.40 -23.30
CA VAL A 242 -7.86 17.22 -22.56
C VAL A 242 -6.58 17.52 -21.80
N ILE A 243 -5.59 18.14 -22.46
CA ILE A 243 -4.32 18.53 -21.82
C ILE A 243 -4.57 19.56 -20.71
N SER A 244 -5.43 20.54 -20.97
CA SER A 244 -5.78 21.57 -19.97
C SER A 244 -6.42 20.96 -18.73
N ASP A 245 -7.32 19.98 -18.88
CA ASP A 245 -7.95 19.28 -17.76
C ASP A 245 -6.93 18.44 -17.00
N LEU A 246 -6.06 17.69 -17.67
CA LEU A 246 -5.00 16.92 -17.03
C LEU A 246 -4.05 17.81 -16.21
N ASN A 247 -3.69 18.97 -16.74
CA ASN A 247 -2.85 19.94 -16.03
C ASN A 247 -3.54 20.48 -14.75
N LYS A 248 -4.85 20.74 -14.81
CA LYS A 248 -5.63 21.14 -13.61
C LYS A 248 -5.64 20.05 -12.54
N ARG A 249 -5.51 18.79 -12.95
CA ARG A 249 -5.45 17.61 -12.06
C ARG A 249 -4.02 17.26 -11.61
N ARG A 250 -3.11 18.22 -11.63
CA ARG A 250 -1.68 18.02 -11.32
C ARG A 250 -1.01 16.98 -12.24
N GLY A 251 -1.58 16.76 -13.42
CA GLY A 251 -1.03 15.84 -14.39
C GLY A 251 0.20 16.40 -15.10
N GLN A 252 1.09 15.53 -15.50
CA GLN A 252 2.26 15.83 -16.32
C GLN A 252 2.13 15.09 -17.64
N VAL A 253 1.96 15.83 -18.74
CA VAL A 253 1.93 15.26 -20.07
C VAL A 253 3.35 14.87 -20.47
N GLU A 254 3.57 13.59 -20.77
CA GLU A 254 4.88 13.05 -21.13
C GLU A 254 5.08 12.93 -22.64
N GLY A 255 3.98 12.78 -23.38
CA GLY A 255 4.07 12.62 -24.82
C GLY A 255 2.71 12.69 -25.51
N MET A 256 2.78 12.96 -26.81
CA MET A 256 1.64 12.96 -27.70
C MET A 256 2.01 12.21 -28.98
N GLU A 257 1.17 11.27 -29.38
CA GLU A 257 1.35 10.48 -30.58
C GLU A 257 0.13 10.60 -31.49
N SER A 258 0.32 10.35 -32.76
CA SER A 258 -0.78 10.27 -33.74
C SER A 258 -1.10 8.80 -33.99
N SER A 259 -2.35 8.41 -33.84
CA SER A 259 -2.82 7.10 -34.26
C SER A 259 -2.90 7.02 -35.78
N ARG A 260 -2.84 5.80 -36.30
CA ARG A 260 -3.07 5.54 -37.74
C ARG A 260 -4.45 5.95 -38.22
N SER A 261 -5.42 6.07 -37.34
CA SER A 261 -6.78 6.51 -37.58
C SER A 261 -6.97 8.04 -37.58
N GLY A 262 -5.89 8.85 -37.35
CA GLY A 262 -5.96 10.27 -37.20
C GLY A 262 -6.34 10.79 -35.82
N ALA A 263 -6.61 9.90 -34.86
CA ALA A 263 -6.81 10.28 -33.46
C ALA A 263 -5.47 10.64 -32.80
N ARG A 264 -5.51 11.47 -31.77
CA ARG A 264 -4.36 11.83 -30.93
C ARG A 264 -4.33 10.98 -29.68
N ILE A 265 -3.14 10.50 -29.31
CA ILE A 265 -2.90 9.76 -28.10
C ILE A 265 -2.09 10.66 -27.16
N VAL A 266 -2.69 11.02 -26.03
CA VAL A 266 -2.04 11.83 -24.97
C VAL A 266 -1.62 10.89 -23.86
N LYS A 267 -0.31 10.86 -23.57
CA LYS A 267 0.26 10.10 -22.47
C LYS A 267 0.62 11.03 -21.33
N ALA A 268 0.15 10.75 -20.14
CA ALA A 268 0.38 11.59 -18.96
C ALA A 268 0.53 10.75 -17.70
N LYS A 269 1.05 11.38 -16.66
CA LYS A 269 1.02 10.87 -15.28
C LYS A 269 0.28 11.86 -14.39
N ALA A 270 -0.60 11.38 -13.55
CA ALA A 270 -1.32 12.21 -12.59
C ALA A 270 -1.57 11.45 -11.28
N PRO A 271 -1.65 12.17 -10.14
CA PRO A 271 -1.98 11.55 -8.86
C PRO A 271 -3.41 11.03 -8.87
N LEU A 272 -3.60 9.83 -8.33
CA LEU A 272 -4.93 9.18 -8.26
C LEU A 272 -5.95 10.05 -7.53
N ALA A 273 -5.52 10.79 -6.50
CA ALA A 273 -6.38 11.69 -5.73
C ALA A 273 -7.12 12.74 -6.59
N GLU A 274 -6.54 13.13 -7.72
CA GLU A 274 -7.11 14.12 -8.66
C GLU A 274 -7.93 13.47 -9.78
N MET A 275 -7.95 12.14 -9.86
CA MET A 275 -8.52 11.43 -11.01
C MET A 275 -9.93 10.89 -10.77
N PHE A 276 -10.51 11.10 -9.59
CA PHE A 276 -11.90 10.72 -9.33
C PHE A 276 -12.84 11.47 -10.26
N GLY A 277 -13.77 10.72 -10.88
CA GLY A 277 -14.72 11.28 -11.84
C GLY A 277 -14.12 11.71 -13.18
N TYR A 278 -12.86 11.38 -13.47
CA TYR A 278 -12.18 11.79 -14.69
C TYR A 278 -12.87 11.27 -15.96
N VAL A 279 -13.35 10.06 -15.98
CA VAL A 279 -14.06 9.46 -17.14
C VAL A 279 -15.28 10.29 -17.52
N THR A 280 -16.04 10.75 -16.52
CA THR A 280 -17.20 11.63 -16.76
C THR A 280 -16.79 12.99 -17.29
N ALA A 281 -15.76 13.60 -16.71
CA ALA A 281 -15.21 14.87 -17.18
C ALA A 281 -14.70 14.75 -18.63
N LEU A 282 -13.95 13.69 -18.94
CA LEU A 282 -13.44 13.44 -20.29
C LEU A 282 -14.56 13.29 -21.33
N ARG A 283 -15.63 12.57 -21.00
CA ARG A 283 -16.82 12.45 -21.85
C ARG A 283 -17.47 13.80 -22.13
N THR A 284 -17.57 14.64 -21.09
CA THR A 284 -18.14 16.00 -21.25
C THR A 284 -17.26 16.86 -22.17
N ILE A 285 -15.95 16.88 -21.96
CA ILE A 285 -15.00 17.67 -22.74
C ILE A 285 -14.98 17.25 -24.21
N THR A 286 -15.09 15.95 -24.49
CA THR A 286 -14.92 15.40 -25.85
C THR A 286 -16.23 14.96 -26.49
N SER A 287 -17.37 15.29 -25.90
CA SER A 287 -18.70 14.85 -26.36
C SER A 287 -18.77 13.32 -26.53
N GLY A 288 -18.17 12.60 -25.62
CA GLY A 288 -18.14 11.13 -25.61
C GLY A 288 -17.18 10.47 -26.62
N ARG A 289 -16.38 11.24 -27.35
CA ARG A 289 -15.54 10.73 -28.45
C ARG A 289 -14.14 10.29 -28.01
N ALA A 290 -13.72 10.59 -26.78
CA ALA A 290 -12.44 10.12 -26.24
C ALA A 290 -12.61 8.89 -25.36
N THR A 291 -11.58 8.08 -25.33
CA THR A 291 -11.41 6.96 -24.40
C THR A 291 -10.14 7.14 -23.59
N SER A 292 -10.13 6.62 -22.37
CA SER A 292 -8.96 6.66 -21.51
C SER A 292 -8.70 5.32 -20.86
N THR A 293 -7.42 5.05 -20.65
CA THR A 293 -6.94 3.98 -19.79
C THR A 293 -6.12 4.58 -18.64
N MET A 294 -6.22 3.98 -17.47
CA MET A 294 -5.50 4.43 -16.29
C MET A 294 -4.93 3.20 -15.59
N THR A 295 -3.62 3.20 -15.39
CA THR A 295 -2.89 2.13 -14.70
C THR A 295 -1.97 2.71 -13.64
N PHE A 296 -1.74 1.96 -12.57
CA PHE A 296 -0.79 2.36 -11.54
C PHE A 296 0.63 2.45 -12.12
N SER A 297 1.36 3.50 -11.77
CA SER A 297 2.76 3.70 -12.17
C SER A 297 3.70 3.52 -10.99
N HIS A 298 3.65 4.39 -10.01
CA HIS A 298 4.53 4.40 -8.84
C HIS A 298 3.95 5.27 -7.72
N TYR A 299 4.57 5.22 -6.55
CA TYR A 299 4.34 6.18 -5.47
C TYR A 299 5.32 7.33 -5.57
N ALA A 300 4.86 8.55 -5.33
CA ALA A 300 5.69 9.75 -5.30
C ALA A 300 5.37 10.60 -4.07
N GLU A 301 6.37 11.34 -3.59
CA GLU A 301 6.20 12.25 -2.46
C GLU A 301 5.19 13.34 -2.79
N VAL A 302 4.28 13.60 -1.87
CA VAL A 302 3.30 14.69 -1.98
C VAL A 302 3.94 16.03 -1.61
N SER A 303 3.42 17.13 -2.18
CA SER A 303 3.84 18.46 -1.76
C SER A 303 3.51 18.71 -0.27
N THR A 304 4.28 19.59 0.35
CA THR A 304 4.09 19.95 1.79
C THR A 304 2.66 20.43 2.06
N GLN A 305 2.04 21.13 1.11
CA GLN A 305 0.67 21.63 1.25
C GLN A 305 -0.34 20.48 1.29
N ILE A 306 -0.20 19.51 0.40
CA ILE A 306 -1.08 18.32 0.35
C ILE A 306 -0.84 17.43 1.56
N ALA A 307 0.43 17.25 1.97
CA ALA A 307 0.75 16.50 3.18
C ALA A 307 0.05 17.08 4.41
N LYS A 308 0.09 18.39 4.59
CA LYS A 308 -0.64 19.07 5.69
C LYS A 308 -2.14 18.85 5.64
N GLN A 309 -2.71 18.89 4.44
CA GLN A 309 -4.15 18.67 4.24
C GLN A 309 -4.57 17.25 4.65
N VAL A 310 -3.85 16.25 4.15
CA VAL A 310 -4.09 14.84 4.48
C VAL A 310 -3.89 14.56 5.97
N LEU A 311 -2.82 15.09 6.57
CA LEU A 311 -2.55 14.92 8.01
C LEU A 311 -3.65 15.56 8.87
N THR A 312 -4.15 16.73 8.47
CA THR A 312 -5.26 17.40 9.17
C THR A 312 -6.55 16.57 9.09
N GLU A 313 -6.86 15.99 7.94
CA GLU A 313 -8.03 15.14 7.77
C GLU A 313 -7.93 13.86 8.62
N VAL A 314 -6.75 13.25 8.71
CA VAL A 314 -6.51 12.05 9.53
C VAL A 314 -6.59 12.38 11.02
N GLN A 315 -5.94 13.45 11.47
CA GLN A 315 -5.99 13.90 12.87
C GLN A 315 -7.39 14.33 13.29
N GLY A 316 -8.11 15.02 12.42
CA GLY A 316 -9.50 15.42 12.67
C GLY A 316 -10.48 14.26 12.80
N ARG A 317 -10.14 13.08 12.26
CA ARG A 317 -10.91 11.84 12.48
C ARG A 317 -10.61 11.18 13.83
N VAL A 318 -9.40 11.34 14.33
CA VAL A 318 -8.98 10.81 15.66
C VAL A 318 -9.63 11.64 16.78
N ASP A 319 -9.79 12.96 16.60
CA ASP A 319 -10.43 13.84 17.56
C ASP A 319 -11.97 13.69 17.63
N LEU A 320 -12.55 12.88 16.74
CA LEU A 320 -13.99 12.57 16.70
C LEU A 320 -14.33 11.17 17.26
N LEU A 321 -13.33 10.42 17.72
CA LEU A 321 -13.45 9.15 18.43
C LEU A 321 -13.17 9.34 19.92
#